data_991e9d9cba189de0e074d17c95cb1a9f
#
_entry.id   991e9d9cba189de0e074d17c95cb1a9f
#
_cell.length_a   1.000
_cell.length_b   1.000
_cell.length_c   1.000
_cell.angle_alpha   90.00
_cell.angle_beta   90.00
_cell.angle_gamma   90.00
#
_symmetry.space_group_name_H-M   'P 1'
#
loop_
_entity.id
_entity.type
_entity.pdbx_description
1 polymer ?
#
loop_
_entity_poly.entity_id
_entity_poly.type
_entity_poly.pdbx_seq_one_letter_code
_entity_poly.pdbx_strand_id
1 'polypeptide(L)'
;MTDAVAGLRLLPWDGPNGKPAYTPNDNPEGMIARLADRMEREQLTTASELLELARQMLAVTEPPPPNQSRFVVARLCDALSNTLRVAESRGMRLTTGDADE
;
A
#
# COMPACT_ATOMS: atom_id res chain seq x y z
N MET A 1 14.54 -11.88 13.82
CA MET A 1 14.31 -10.90 14.89
C MET A 1 13.59 -9.71 14.37
N THR A 2 12.51 -9.40 15.00
CA THR A 2 11.71 -8.25 14.59
C THR A 2 12.30 -6.94 15.06
N ASP A 3 13.27 -6.98 15.94
CA ASP A 3 13.87 -5.79 16.51
C ASP A 3 14.59 -4.94 15.45
N ALA A 4 15.00 -5.57 14.35
CA ALA A 4 15.73 -4.86 13.30
C ALA A 4 14.88 -3.76 12.67
N VAL A 5 13.55 -3.90 12.71
CA VAL A 5 12.65 -2.88 12.14
C VAL A 5 11.89 -2.14 13.22
N ALA A 6 12.17 -2.41 14.50
CA ALA A 6 11.52 -1.67 15.59
C ALA A 6 11.96 -0.20 15.51
N GLY A 7 11.01 0.71 15.62
CA GLY A 7 11.32 2.12 15.51
C GLY A 7 11.43 2.63 14.09
N LEU A 8 11.20 1.76 13.10
CA LEU A 8 11.21 2.15 11.71
C LEU A 8 9.79 2.08 11.13
N ARG A 9 9.53 2.96 10.18
CA ARG A 9 8.28 2.96 9.43
C ARG A 9 8.54 2.43 8.03
N LEU A 10 7.77 1.43 7.61
CA LEU A 10 7.81 0.94 6.24
C LEU A 10 7.12 1.95 5.34
N LEU A 11 7.82 2.37 4.29
CA LEU A 11 7.34 3.40 3.38
C LEU A 11 6.51 2.80 2.26
N PRO A 12 5.60 3.60 1.66
CA PRO A 12 4.74 3.12 0.58
C PRO A 12 5.40 3.17 -0.80
N TRP A 13 6.72 3.13 -0.85
CA TRP A 13 7.48 3.03 -2.10
C TRP A 13 8.66 2.11 -1.87
N ASP A 14 9.23 1.64 -2.99
CA ASP A 14 10.37 0.72 -2.93
C ASP A 14 11.66 1.48 -2.72
N GLY A 15 12.58 0.85 -2.03
CA GLY A 15 13.95 1.32 -1.92
C GLY A 15 14.79 0.83 -3.09
N PRO A 16 16.12 0.93 -2.97
CA PRO A 16 17.02 0.48 -4.03
C PRO A 16 16.82 -1.00 -4.34
N ASN A 17 16.87 -1.32 -5.63
CA ASN A 17 16.76 -2.70 -6.12
C ASN A 17 15.43 -3.36 -5.74
N GLY A 18 14.38 -2.58 -5.59
CA GLY A 18 13.06 -3.10 -5.28
C GLY A 18 12.89 -3.60 -3.85
N LYS A 19 13.85 -3.30 -2.98
CA LYS A 19 13.77 -3.72 -1.59
C LYS A 19 12.88 -2.76 -0.80
N PRO A 20 12.35 -3.20 0.35
CA PRO A 20 11.55 -2.31 1.17
C PRO A 20 12.33 -1.08 1.61
N ALA A 21 11.64 0.04 1.69
CA ALA A 21 12.23 1.30 2.15
C ALA A 21 11.65 1.63 3.53
N TYR A 22 12.50 2.13 4.41
CA TYR A 22 12.11 2.47 5.78
C TYR A 22 12.60 3.87 6.13
N THR A 23 11.95 4.49 7.09
CA THR A 23 12.39 5.74 7.67
C THR A 23 12.23 5.64 9.20
N PRO A 24 13.03 6.38 9.98
CA PRO A 24 12.80 6.40 11.42
C PRO A 24 11.39 6.84 11.75
N ASN A 25 10.81 6.21 12.76
CA ASN A 25 9.42 6.45 13.14
C ASN A 25 9.33 7.40 14.34
N ASP A 26 10.23 8.36 14.41
CA ASP A 26 10.33 9.26 15.56
C ASP A 26 9.87 10.68 15.24
N ASN A 27 9.43 10.94 14.01
CA ASN A 27 9.00 12.28 13.61
C ASN A 27 7.79 12.17 12.70
N PRO A 28 6.60 11.90 13.27
CA PRO A 28 5.41 11.70 12.44
C PRO A 28 4.97 12.94 11.67
N GLU A 29 5.50 14.10 12.02
CA GLU A 29 5.16 15.33 11.31
C GLU A 29 6.26 15.79 10.35
N GLY A 30 7.29 14.96 10.18
CA GLY A 30 8.37 15.28 9.28
C GLY A 30 7.94 15.16 7.82
N MET A 31 8.80 15.66 6.94
CA MET A 31 8.49 15.73 5.52
C MET A 31 8.26 14.34 4.92
N ILE A 32 9.13 13.39 5.26
CA ILE A 32 9.01 12.03 4.70
C ILE A 32 7.75 11.35 5.22
N ALA A 33 7.43 11.52 6.51
CA ALA A 33 6.22 10.92 7.07
C ALA A 33 4.98 11.49 6.41
N ARG A 34 4.95 12.80 6.16
CA ARG A 34 3.80 13.42 5.51
C ARG A 34 3.64 12.95 4.07
N LEU A 35 4.76 12.83 3.36
CA LEU A 35 4.70 12.31 1.99
C LEU A 35 4.20 10.88 1.99
N ALA A 36 4.68 10.06 2.93
CA ALA A 36 4.23 8.68 3.04
C ALA A 36 2.74 8.61 3.35
N ASP A 37 2.26 9.45 4.26
CA ASP A 37 0.83 9.49 4.58
C ASP A 37 0.00 9.80 3.36
N ARG A 38 0.43 10.77 2.56
CA ARG A 38 -0.30 11.16 1.37
C ARG A 38 -0.31 10.03 0.34
N MET A 39 0.86 9.41 0.12
CA MET A 39 0.93 8.31 -0.84
C MET A 39 0.09 7.12 -0.42
N GLU A 40 0.07 6.81 0.87
CA GLU A 40 -0.77 5.72 1.35
C GLU A 40 -2.23 6.00 1.06
N ARG A 41 -2.68 7.24 1.31
CA ARG A 41 -4.08 7.60 1.02
C ARG A 41 -4.38 7.48 -0.46
N GLU A 42 -3.46 7.94 -1.31
CA GLU A 42 -3.66 7.87 -2.75
C GLU A 42 -3.69 6.42 -3.24
N GLN A 43 -2.83 5.57 -2.69
CA GLN A 43 -2.83 4.16 -3.05
C GLN A 43 -4.12 3.47 -2.65
N LEU A 44 -4.66 3.79 -1.48
CA LEU A 44 -5.91 3.22 -1.04
C LEU A 44 -7.09 3.71 -1.89
N THR A 45 -7.08 4.99 -2.28
CA THR A 45 -8.10 5.53 -3.17
C THR A 45 -8.06 4.83 -4.52
N THR A 46 -6.87 4.67 -5.08
CA THR A 46 -6.72 3.98 -6.36
C THR A 46 -7.22 2.54 -6.27
N ALA A 47 -6.91 1.85 -5.16
CA ALA A 47 -7.36 0.48 -4.97
C ALA A 47 -8.88 0.41 -4.91
N SER A 48 -9.51 1.37 -4.24
CA SER A 48 -10.96 1.43 -4.16
C SER A 48 -11.60 1.65 -5.54
N GLU A 49 -11.00 2.54 -6.34
CA GLU A 49 -11.50 2.81 -7.68
C GLU A 49 -11.35 1.61 -8.60
N LEU A 50 -10.22 0.92 -8.49
CA LEU A 50 -9.99 -0.28 -9.30
C LEU A 50 -10.94 -1.42 -8.90
N LEU A 51 -11.22 -1.53 -7.60
CA LEU A 51 -12.17 -2.52 -7.13
C LEU A 51 -13.55 -2.25 -7.73
N GLU A 52 -13.97 -1.00 -7.75
CA GLU A 52 -15.28 -0.66 -8.32
C GLU A 52 -15.31 -0.94 -9.82
N LEU A 53 -14.25 -0.59 -10.52
CA LEU A 53 -14.16 -0.88 -11.96
C LEU A 53 -14.25 -2.39 -12.21
N ALA A 54 -13.52 -3.17 -11.45
CA ALA A 54 -13.54 -4.63 -11.63
C ALA A 54 -14.93 -5.20 -11.34
N ARG A 55 -15.63 -4.67 -10.33
CA ARG A 55 -16.98 -5.10 -10.03
C ARG A 55 -17.93 -4.78 -11.15
N GLN A 56 -17.78 -3.60 -11.78
CA GLN A 56 -18.60 -3.23 -12.92
C GLN A 56 -18.34 -4.17 -14.10
N MET A 57 -17.08 -4.54 -14.32
CA MET A 57 -16.75 -5.47 -15.39
C MET A 57 -17.38 -6.84 -15.18
N LEU A 58 -17.45 -7.28 -13.93
CA LEU A 58 -18.07 -8.57 -13.61
C LEU A 58 -19.59 -8.53 -13.70
N ALA A 59 -20.18 -7.34 -13.58
CA ALA A 59 -21.63 -7.20 -13.57
C ALA A 59 -22.25 -7.20 -14.97
N VAL A 60 -21.44 -6.92 -16.00
CA VAL A 60 -21.98 -6.91 -17.37
C VAL A 60 -22.07 -8.34 -17.90
N THR A 61 -23.05 -8.57 -18.79
CA THR A 61 -23.29 -9.89 -19.33
C THR A 61 -22.17 -10.31 -20.28
N GLU A 62 -21.67 -9.37 -21.07
CA GLU A 62 -20.68 -9.65 -22.09
C GLU A 62 -19.28 -9.40 -21.52
N PRO A 63 -18.39 -10.38 -21.55
CA PRO A 63 -17.05 -10.19 -20.99
C PRO A 63 -16.26 -9.19 -21.82
N PRO A 64 -15.35 -8.44 -21.18
CA PRO A 64 -14.49 -7.51 -21.90
C PRO A 64 -13.48 -8.28 -22.77
N PRO A 65 -12.89 -7.59 -23.75
CA PRO A 65 -11.82 -8.22 -24.53
C PRO A 65 -10.67 -8.69 -23.62
N PRO A 66 -9.99 -9.79 -23.99
CA PRO A 66 -8.95 -10.35 -23.13
C PRO A 66 -7.83 -9.37 -22.78
N ASN A 67 -7.45 -8.47 -23.70
CA ASN A 67 -6.40 -7.51 -23.41
C ASN A 67 -6.84 -6.49 -22.35
N GLN A 68 -8.11 -6.13 -22.32
CA GLN A 68 -8.62 -5.23 -21.28
C GLN A 68 -8.68 -5.94 -19.94
N SER A 69 -9.12 -7.18 -19.92
CA SER A 69 -9.14 -7.97 -18.69
C SER A 69 -7.74 -8.10 -18.11
N ARG A 70 -6.78 -8.40 -18.98
CA ARG A 70 -5.39 -8.56 -18.53
C ARG A 70 -4.85 -7.25 -17.98
N PHE A 71 -5.15 -6.13 -18.61
CA PHE A 71 -4.72 -4.83 -18.14
C PHE A 71 -5.27 -4.55 -16.73
N VAL A 72 -6.57 -4.79 -16.55
CA VAL A 72 -7.20 -4.53 -15.26
C VAL A 72 -6.66 -5.47 -14.18
N VAL A 73 -6.44 -6.75 -14.51
CA VAL A 73 -5.84 -7.67 -13.56
C VAL A 73 -4.46 -7.19 -13.13
N ALA A 74 -3.64 -6.71 -14.09
CA ALA A 74 -2.32 -6.20 -13.76
C ALA A 74 -2.41 -5.00 -12.82
N ARG A 75 -3.36 -4.09 -13.08
CA ARG A 75 -3.54 -2.93 -12.20
C ARG A 75 -4.03 -3.35 -10.81
N LEU A 76 -4.90 -4.36 -10.75
CA LEU A 76 -5.36 -4.88 -9.47
C LEU A 76 -4.22 -5.51 -8.68
N CYS A 77 -3.31 -6.21 -9.35
CA CYS A 77 -2.14 -6.77 -8.68
C CYS A 77 -1.29 -5.66 -8.05
N ASP A 78 -1.05 -4.59 -8.80
CA ASP A 78 -0.29 -3.46 -8.27
C ASP A 78 -0.99 -2.83 -7.07
N ALA A 79 -2.31 -2.61 -7.21
CA ALA A 79 -3.08 -1.97 -6.16
C ALA A 79 -3.13 -2.84 -4.90
N LEU A 80 -3.29 -4.14 -5.06
CA LEU A 80 -3.33 -5.05 -3.93
C LEU A 80 -1.97 -5.11 -3.25
N SER A 81 -0.89 -5.15 -4.02
CA SER A 81 0.45 -5.14 -3.47
C SER A 81 0.68 -3.89 -2.62
N ASN A 82 0.29 -2.71 -3.15
CA ASN A 82 0.42 -1.47 -2.42
C ASN A 82 -0.44 -1.47 -1.15
N THR A 83 -1.67 -1.96 -1.25
CA THR A 83 -2.59 -2.00 -0.12
C THR A 83 -2.06 -2.91 0.99
N LEU A 84 -1.50 -4.06 0.63
CA LEU A 84 -0.91 -4.97 1.61
C LEU A 84 0.27 -4.31 2.32
N ARG A 85 1.08 -3.55 1.58
CA ARG A 85 2.20 -2.83 2.20
C ARG A 85 1.72 -1.76 3.16
N VAL A 86 0.65 -1.03 2.81
CA VAL A 86 0.07 -0.05 3.72
C VAL A 86 -0.43 -0.74 4.99
N ALA A 87 -1.11 -1.87 4.84
CA ALA A 87 -1.62 -2.61 5.98
C ALA A 87 -0.48 -3.08 6.89
N GLU A 88 0.57 -3.61 6.29
CA GLU A 88 1.74 -4.05 7.05
C GLU A 88 2.37 -2.89 7.80
N SER A 89 2.55 -1.77 7.12
CA SER A 89 3.16 -0.57 7.71
C SER A 89 2.35 -0.08 8.90
N ARG A 90 1.03 -0.02 8.74
CA ARG A 90 0.17 0.45 9.83
C ARG A 90 0.16 -0.52 10.99
N GLY A 91 0.20 -1.82 10.70
CA GLY A 91 0.29 -2.83 11.76
C GLY A 91 1.56 -2.69 12.57
N MET A 92 2.67 -2.47 11.90
CA MET A 92 3.95 -2.27 12.59
C MET A 92 3.91 -1.05 13.50
N ARG A 93 3.30 0.04 13.04
CA ARG A 93 3.22 1.27 13.82
C ARG A 93 2.33 1.09 15.05
N LEU A 94 1.24 0.34 14.90
CA LEU A 94 0.37 0.04 16.03
C LEU A 94 1.08 -0.81 17.08
N THR A 95 1.80 -1.83 16.62
CA THR A 95 2.54 -2.70 17.53
C THR A 95 3.57 -1.89 18.31
N THR A 96 4.29 -1.00 17.64
CA THR A 96 5.27 -0.15 18.28
C THR A 96 4.61 0.76 19.31
N GLY A 97 3.45 1.34 18.96
CA GLY A 97 2.71 2.18 19.89
C GLY A 97 2.24 1.41 21.11
N ASP A 98 1.75 0.19 20.92
CA ASP A 98 1.33 -0.64 22.03
C ASP A 98 2.47 -0.96 22.97
N ALA A 99 3.66 -1.16 22.42
CA ALA A 99 4.83 -1.49 23.24
C ALA A 99 5.22 -0.36 24.16
N ASP A 100 4.86 0.87 23.83
CA ASP A 100 5.19 2.03 24.64
C ASP A 100 4.32 2.16 25.87
N GLU A 101 3.22 1.45 25.92
CA GLU A 101 2.35 1.49 27.07
C GLU A 101 2.80 0.52 28.14
#